data_37a6e12c991b4fc021d4a28d93c2162c
#
_entry.id   37a6e12c991b4fc021d4a28d93c2162c
#
_cell.length_a   1.000
_cell.length_b   1.000
_cell.length_c   1.000
_cell.angle_alpha   90.00
_cell.angle_beta   90.00
_cell.angle_gamma   90.00
#
_symmetry.space_group_name_H-M   'P 1'
#
loop_
_entity.id
_entity.type
_entity.pdbx_description
1 polymer ?
#
loop_
_entity_poly.entity_id
_entity_poly.type
_entity_poly.pdbx_seq_one_letter_code
_entity_poly.pdbx_strand_id
1 'polypeptide(L)'
;KVTAAKMYNLGIFIGNDLKKKTQEELVALFGKSGAHYYNIVRGIHNSPVVPNRIRKSVASERTFNENISSEIFMLERLEQIAEELERRMVKNKTKGKTITLKIKYSDFTQQTRSKTKAHFMQSKSEFFPVVKELFFQDEFTNSVRLLGISFGNLNTEKTAPIWVQLKFEF
;
A
#
# COMPACT_ATOMS: atom_id res chain seq x y z
N LYS A 1 14.49 8.16 0.27
CA LYS A 1 15.75 8.11 1.06
C LYS A 1 16.70 7.02 0.52
N VAL A 2 16.29 5.74 0.38
CA VAL A 2 17.16 4.62 -0.05
C VAL A 2 17.77 4.87 -1.43
N THR A 3 16.97 5.28 -2.42
CA THR A 3 17.45 5.58 -3.78
C THR A 3 18.44 6.74 -3.79
N ALA A 4 18.20 7.80 -2.99
CA ALA A 4 19.12 8.93 -2.89
C ALA A 4 20.47 8.49 -2.28
N ALA A 5 20.46 7.71 -1.20
CA ALA A 5 21.68 7.17 -0.61
C ALA A 5 22.47 6.32 -1.62
N LYS A 6 21.78 5.46 -2.40
CA LYS A 6 22.42 4.69 -3.47
C LYS A 6 23.04 5.61 -4.55
N MET A 7 22.35 6.68 -4.94
CA MET A 7 22.86 7.66 -5.90
C MET A 7 24.07 8.38 -5.36
N TYR A 8 24.04 8.83 -4.09
CA TYR A 8 25.19 9.50 -3.45
C TYR A 8 26.43 8.59 -3.40
N ASN A 9 26.26 7.32 -3.05
CA ASN A 9 27.36 6.36 -3.05
C ASN A 9 27.97 6.12 -4.45
N LEU A 10 27.23 6.45 -5.51
CA LEU A 10 27.68 6.38 -6.91
C LEU A 10 28.18 7.73 -7.46
N GLY A 11 28.33 8.74 -6.60
CA GLY A 11 28.76 10.08 -6.99
C GLY A 11 27.70 10.88 -7.77
N ILE A 12 26.43 10.49 -7.65
CA ILE A 12 25.29 11.15 -8.30
C ILE A 12 24.56 11.99 -7.25
N PHE A 13 24.80 13.29 -7.24
CA PHE A 13 24.24 14.22 -6.27
C PHE A 13 23.11 15.07 -6.85
N ILE A 14 23.18 15.40 -8.14
CA ILE A 14 22.25 16.27 -8.86
C ILE A 14 21.84 15.66 -10.19
N GLY A 15 20.79 16.20 -10.81
CA GLY A 15 20.31 15.75 -12.12
C GLY A 15 21.37 15.84 -13.23
N ASN A 16 22.30 16.78 -13.15
CA ASN A 16 23.39 16.89 -14.13
C ASN A 16 24.35 15.69 -14.07
N ASP A 17 24.57 15.09 -12.90
CA ASP A 17 25.38 13.89 -12.77
C ASP A 17 24.70 12.68 -13.41
N LEU A 18 23.37 12.58 -13.28
CA LEU A 18 22.58 11.60 -14.01
C LEU A 18 22.66 11.79 -15.53
N LYS A 19 22.67 13.05 -16.01
CA LYS A 19 22.78 13.35 -17.45
C LYS A 19 24.10 12.89 -18.06
N LYS A 20 25.19 12.84 -17.29
CA LYS A 20 26.50 12.37 -17.71
C LYS A 20 26.54 10.84 -17.93
N LYS A 21 25.58 10.09 -17.36
CA LYS A 21 25.50 8.64 -17.49
C LYS A 21 24.75 8.23 -18.74
N THR A 22 25.19 7.13 -19.36
CA THR A 22 24.45 6.50 -20.46
C THR A 22 23.21 5.75 -19.96
N GLN A 23 22.31 5.40 -20.84
CA GLN A 23 21.13 4.62 -20.46
C GLN A 23 21.52 3.22 -19.97
N GLU A 24 22.53 2.61 -20.64
CA GLU A 24 23.05 1.29 -20.29
C GLU A 24 23.66 1.28 -18.89
N GLU A 25 24.48 2.28 -18.55
CA GLU A 25 25.04 2.45 -17.21
C GLU A 25 23.93 2.57 -16.16
N LEU A 26 22.93 3.40 -16.40
CA LEU A 26 21.83 3.59 -15.46
C LEU A 26 20.95 2.35 -15.32
N VAL A 27 20.75 1.58 -16.40
CA VAL A 27 20.02 0.30 -16.34
C VAL A 27 20.84 -0.74 -15.58
N ALA A 28 22.14 -0.82 -15.77
CA ALA A 28 23.00 -1.71 -14.99
C ALA A 28 22.97 -1.38 -13.48
N LEU A 29 22.94 -0.10 -13.12
CA LEU A 29 22.94 0.36 -11.72
C LEU A 29 21.57 0.26 -11.04
N PHE A 30 20.48 0.54 -11.77
CA PHE A 30 19.13 0.74 -11.20
C PHE A 30 18.05 -0.17 -11.81
N GLY A 31 18.41 -1.10 -12.68
CA GLY A 31 17.46 -1.98 -13.38
C GLY A 31 16.46 -1.18 -14.21
N LYS A 32 15.20 -1.59 -14.22
CA LYS A 32 14.12 -0.91 -14.98
C LYS A 32 14.00 0.59 -14.66
N SER A 33 14.33 1.00 -13.44
CA SER A 33 14.31 2.41 -13.04
C SER A 33 15.40 3.23 -13.72
N GLY A 34 16.49 2.61 -14.17
CA GLY A 34 17.59 3.30 -14.85
C GLY A 34 17.15 3.96 -16.15
N ALA A 35 16.39 3.26 -16.99
CA ALA A 35 15.83 3.82 -18.21
C ALA A 35 14.87 5.00 -17.92
N HIS A 36 14.09 4.89 -16.85
CA HIS A 36 13.22 5.98 -16.40
C HIS A 36 14.04 7.20 -15.94
N TYR A 37 15.10 7.01 -15.15
CA TYR A 37 15.97 8.10 -14.70
C TYR A 37 16.68 8.78 -15.87
N TYR A 38 17.14 8.02 -16.86
CA TYR A 38 17.75 8.55 -18.07
C TYR A 38 16.81 9.51 -18.81
N ASN A 39 15.55 9.11 -19.00
CA ASN A 39 14.57 9.92 -19.69
C ASN A 39 14.13 11.14 -18.88
N ILE A 40 13.76 10.94 -17.62
CA ILE A 40 13.23 12.00 -16.74
C ILE A 40 14.21 13.15 -16.61
N VAL A 41 15.50 12.87 -16.41
CA VAL A 41 16.50 13.91 -16.21
C VAL A 41 16.75 14.74 -17.50
N ARG A 42 16.32 14.21 -18.65
CA ARG A 42 16.35 14.89 -19.96
C ARG A 42 15.02 15.56 -20.31
N GLY A 43 14.05 15.56 -19.38
CA GLY A 43 12.71 16.11 -19.59
C GLY A 43 11.82 15.23 -20.48
N ILE A 44 12.20 13.97 -20.73
CA ILE A 44 11.44 13.05 -21.57
C ILE A 44 10.48 12.25 -20.70
N HIS A 45 9.18 12.44 -20.88
CA HIS A 45 8.14 11.71 -20.18
C HIS A 45 6.96 11.43 -21.12
N ASN A 46 6.98 10.25 -21.71
CA ASN A 46 5.99 9.83 -22.71
C ASN A 46 4.84 8.97 -22.13
N SER A 47 4.70 8.94 -20.80
CA SER A 47 3.60 8.18 -20.19
C SER A 47 2.27 8.86 -20.48
N PRO A 48 1.27 8.14 -21.01
CA PRO A 48 -0.05 8.70 -21.27
C PRO A 48 -0.74 9.05 -19.94
N VAL A 49 -1.59 10.08 -19.98
CA VAL A 49 -2.50 10.36 -18.89
C VAL A 49 -3.60 9.29 -18.89
N VAL A 50 -3.70 8.52 -17.81
CA VAL A 50 -4.71 7.46 -17.64
C VAL A 50 -5.68 7.88 -16.55
N PRO A 51 -6.76 8.61 -16.88
CA PRO A 51 -7.71 9.13 -15.89
C PRO A 51 -8.53 8.02 -15.23
N ASN A 52 -8.82 6.94 -15.96
CA ASN A 52 -9.64 5.82 -15.48
C ASN A 52 -8.77 4.59 -15.26
N ARG A 53 -8.36 4.37 -14.01
CA ARG A 53 -7.62 3.16 -13.62
C ARG A 53 -8.52 2.19 -12.87
N ILE A 54 -8.34 0.90 -13.12
CA ILE A 54 -8.95 -0.14 -12.29
C ILE A 54 -8.37 0.00 -10.88
N ARG A 55 -9.27 0.15 -9.91
CA ARG A 55 -8.89 0.30 -8.50
C ARG A 55 -8.37 -1.03 -7.97
N LYS A 56 -7.20 -1.02 -7.33
CA LYS A 56 -6.59 -2.21 -6.70
C LYS A 56 -6.87 -2.32 -5.21
N SER A 57 -7.24 -1.23 -4.56
CA SER A 57 -7.57 -1.19 -3.13
C SER A 57 -8.62 -0.14 -2.82
N VAL A 58 -9.35 -0.34 -1.73
CA VAL A 58 -10.25 0.66 -1.12
C VAL A 58 -9.85 0.78 0.34
N ALA A 59 -9.68 2.01 0.82
CA ALA A 59 -9.24 2.26 2.19
C ALA A 59 -10.03 3.39 2.84
N SER A 60 -10.09 3.35 4.16
CA SER A 60 -10.48 4.46 5.02
C SER A 60 -9.49 4.55 6.16
N GLU A 61 -8.99 5.74 6.45
CA GLU A 61 -8.05 5.98 7.55
C GLU A 61 -8.35 7.34 8.20
N ARG A 62 -8.01 7.46 9.48
CA ARG A 62 -8.16 8.71 10.22
C ARG A 62 -6.92 8.97 11.06
N THR A 63 -6.35 10.15 10.91
CA THR A 63 -5.37 10.71 11.83
C THR A 63 -6.12 11.42 12.95
N PHE A 64 -5.71 11.19 14.19
CA PHE A 64 -6.33 11.80 15.36
C PHE A 64 -5.64 13.11 15.71
N ASN A 65 -6.39 14.06 16.26
CA ASN A 65 -5.84 15.34 16.73
C ASN A 65 -4.89 15.11 17.92
N GLU A 66 -5.29 14.20 18.82
CA GLU A 66 -4.50 13.74 19.95
C GLU A 66 -4.23 12.24 19.82
N ASN A 67 -3.04 11.80 20.22
CA ASN A 67 -2.69 10.38 20.16
C ASN A 67 -3.51 9.59 21.19
N ILE A 68 -3.99 8.41 20.80
CA ILE A 68 -4.87 7.56 21.63
C ILE A 68 -4.06 6.43 22.23
N SER A 69 -4.18 6.23 23.56
CA SER A 69 -3.61 5.08 24.27
C SER A 69 -4.66 4.07 24.74
N SER A 70 -5.93 4.47 24.80
CA SER A 70 -7.03 3.59 25.20
C SER A 70 -7.49 2.69 24.05
N GLU A 71 -7.41 1.39 24.25
CA GLU A 71 -7.90 0.39 23.27
C GLU A 71 -9.41 0.53 23.03
N ILE A 72 -10.18 0.89 24.05
CA ILE A 72 -11.63 1.11 23.93
C ILE A 72 -11.89 2.23 22.92
N PHE A 73 -11.22 3.37 23.09
CA PHE A 73 -11.36 4.49 22.14
C PHE A 73 -10.82 4.15 20.73
N MET A 74 -9.74 3.36 20.64
CA MET A 74 -9.24 2.89 19.35
C MET A 74 -10.28 2.02 18.63
N LEU A 75 -10.97 1.12 19.35
CA LEU A 75 -12.02 0.26 18.77
C LEU A 75 -13.21 1.07 18.29
N GLU A 76 -13.65 2.06 19.07
CA GLU A 76 -14.74 2.97 18.65
C GLU A 76 -14.36 3.73 17.36
N ARG A 77 -13.11 4.19 17.26
CA ARG A 77 -12.62 4.85 16.03
C ARG A 77 -12.51 3.90 14.86
N LEU A 78 -12.06 2.66 15.09
CA LEU A 78 -12.02 1.62 14.05
C LEU A 78 -13.42 1.28 13.56
N GLU A 79 -14.41 1.28 14.43
CA GLU A 79 -15.79 1.05 14.03
C GLU A 79 -16.32 2.13 13.10
N GLN A 80 -16.06 3.40 13.40
CA GLN A 80 -16.40 4.53 12.52
C GLN A 80 -15.66 4.46 11.17
N ILE A 81 -14.38 4.06 11.18
CA ILE A 81 -13.58 3.87 9.98
C ILE A 81 -14.13 2.72 9.13
N ALA A 82 -14.58 1.63 9.77
CA ALA A 82 -15.20 0.49 9.10
C ALA A 82 -16.53 0.87 8.42
N GLU A 83 -17.36 1.68 9.06
CA GLU A 83 -18.61 2.20 8.45
C GLU A 83 -18.33 3.06 7.21
N GLU A 84 -17.33 3.92 7.31
CA GLU A 84 -16.93 4.73 6.15
C GLU A 84 -16.35 3.86 5.03
N LEU A 85 -15.59 2.82 5.36
CA LEU A 85 -15.03 1.88 4.38
C LEU A 85 -16.15 1.10 3.68
N GLU A 86 -17.15 0.59 4.42
CA GLU A 86 -18.31 -0.08 3.85
C GLU A 86 -19.04 0.83 2.85
N ARG A 87 -19.33 2.08 3.25
CA ARG A 87 -19.97 3.07 2.36
C ARG A 87 -19.18 3.27 1.06
N ARG A 88 -17.84 3.36 1.16
CA ARG A 88 -16.95 3.48 -0.01
C ARG A 88 -16.99 2.24 -0.90
N MET A 89 -16.99 1.05 -0.30
CA MET A 89 -17.04 -0.21 -1.04
C MET A 89 -18.37 -0.39 -1.76
N VAL A 90 -19.48 -0.10 -1.09
CA VAL A 90 -20.83 -0.12 -1.70
C VAL A 90 -20.92 0.88 -2.85
N LYS A 91 -20.52 2.15 -2.64
CA LYS A 91 -20.52 3.19 -3.67
C LYS A 91 -19.71 2.80 -4.91
N ASN A 92 -18.57 2.14 -4.71
CA ASN A 92 -17.68 1.72 -5.80
C ASN A 92 -18.06 0.32 -6.37
N LYS A 93 -19.09 -0.33 -5.83
CA LYS A 93 -19.50 -1.70 -6.19
C LYS A 93 -18.34 -2.71 -6.09
N THR A 94 -17.48 -2.55 -5.08
CA THR A 94 -16.29 -3.37 -4.87
C THR A 94 -16.45 -4.27 -3.65
N LYS A 95 -15.86 -5.46 -3.74
CA LYS A 95 -15.67 -6.41 -2.64
C LYS A 95 -14.21 -6.82 -2.61
N GLY A 96 -13.67 -7.17 -1.44
CA GLY A 96 -12.26 -7.54 -1.31
C GLY A 96 -12.06 -8.80 -0.48
N LYS A 97 -10.94 -9.49 -0.70
CA LYS A 97 -10.57 -10.70 0.05
C LYS A 97 -9.53 -10.44 1.13
N THR A 98 -8.63 -9.49 0.90
CA THR A 98 -7.56 -9.17 1.84
C THR A 98 -7.89 -7.90 2.59
N ILE A 99 -8.02 -8.03 3.91
CA ILE A 99 -8.20 -6.90 4.81
C ILE A 99 -6.86 -6.58 5.49
N THR A 100 -6.56 -5.30 5.61
CA THR A 100 -5.35 -4.81 6.26
C THR A 100 -5.71 -3.74 7.26
N LEU A 101 -5.29 -3.94 8.51
CA LEU A 101 -5.28 -2.94 9.56
C LEU A 101 -3.96 -2.19 9.51
N LYS A 102 -4.02 -0.87 9.46
CA LYS A 102 -2.88 0.04 9.53
C LYS A 102 -2.90 0.78 10.86
N ILE A 103 -1.78 0.74 11.54
CA ILE A 103 -1.55 1.44 12.82
C ILE A 103 -0.34 2.34 12.63
N LYS A 104 -0.47 3.62 12.93
CA LYS A 104 0.65 4.56 12.98
C LYS A 104 0.76 5.15 14.36
N TYR A 105 1.93 5.03 14.94
CA TYR A 105 2.22 5.48 16.29
C TYR A 105 2.60 6.97 16.38
N SER A 106 2.69 7.50 17.58
CA SER A 106 3.04 8.89 17.86
C SER A 106 4.44 9.27 17.39
N ASP A 107 5.37 8.32 17.38
CA ASP A 107 6.74 8.45 16.86
C ASP A 107 6.83 8.32 15.33
N PHE A 108 5.69 8.25 14.63
CA PHE A 108 5.54 8.07 13.18
C PHE A 108 5.96 6.68 12.67
N THR A 109 6.35 5.74 13.50
CA THR A 109 6.49 4.35 13.10
C THR A 109 5.14 3.78 12.67
N GLN A 110 5.15 2.83 11.74
CA GLN A 110 3.93 2.26 11.16
C GLN A 110 4.00 0.75 11.17
N GLN A 111 2.91 0.14 11.61
CA GLN A 111 2.68 -1.30 11.55
C GLN A 111 1.45 -1.58 10.67
N THR A 112 1.49 -2.68 9.92
CA THR A 112 0.34 -3.21 9.19
C THR A 112 0.16 -4.68 9.49
N ARG A 113 -1.09 -5.10 9.68
CA ARG A 113 -1.48 -6.49 9.91
C ARG A 113 -2.53 -6.86 8.90
N SER A 114 -2.41 -8.00 8.23
CA SER A 114 -3.28 -8.37 7.12
C SER A 114 -3.79 -9.78 7.24
N LYS A 115 -5.03 -10.00 6.79
CA LYS A 115 -5.63 -11.32 6.67
C LYS A 115 -6.39 -11.47 5.35
N THR A 116 -6.16 -12.57 4.65
CA THR A 116 -6.87 -12.91 3.42
C THR A 116 -7.88 -14.02 3.69
N LYS A 117 -9.11 -13.82 3.23
CA LYS A 117 -10.19 -14.81 3.28
C LYS A 117 -10.42 -15.45 1.89
N ALA A 118 -10.98 -16.64 1.87
CA ALA A 118 -11.30 -17.32 0.62
C ALA A 118 -12.44 -16.63 -0.16
N HIS A 119 -13.37 -15.99 0.55
CA HIS A 119 -14.52 -15.29 -0.03
C HIS A 119 -14.33 -13.78 -0.03
N PHE A 120 -15.09 -13.09 -0.87
CA PHE A 120 -15.15 -11.64 -0.91
C PHE A 120 -16.03 -11.10 0.22
N MET A 121 -15.56 -10.07 0.90
CA MET A 121 -16.27 -9.34 1.96
C MET A 121 -16.58 -7.92 1.50
N GLN A 122 -17.70 -7.36 1.96
CA GLN A 122 -18.08 -5.98 1.69
C GLN A 122 -18.72 -5.31 2.91
N SER A 123 -19.60 -6.02 3.64
CA SER A 123 -20.33 -5.45 4.76
C SER A 123 -19.46 -5.37 6.03
N LYS A 124 -19.68 -4.34 6.84
CA LYS A 124 -19.03 -4.19 8.14
C LYS A 124 -19.20 -5.43 9.01
N SER A 125 -20.40 -6.04 9.02
CA SER A 125 -20.69 -7.24 9.80
C SER A 125 -19.80 -8.43 9.41
N GLU A 126 -19.40 -8.55 8.14
CA GLU A 126 -18.52 -9.62 7.66
C GLU A 126 -17.06 -9.38 8.02
N PHE A 127 -16.58 -8.16 7.88
CA PHE A 127 -15.15 -7.90 7.99
C PHE A 127 -14.69 -7.32 9.34
N PHE A 128 -15.56 -6.68 10.10
CA PHE A 128 -15.14 -6.05 11.36
C PHE A 128 -14.67 -7.05 12.43
N PRO A 129 -15.24 -8.27 12.53
CA PRO A 129 -14.67 -9.33 13.38
C PRO A 129 -13.19 -9.64 13.04
N VAL A 130 -12.83 -9.62 11.73
CA VAL A 130 -11.45 -9.84 11.28
C VAL A 130 -10.56 -8.64 11.67
N VAL A 131 -11.09 -7.41 11.58
CA VAL A 131 -10.37 -6.21 12.05
C VAL A 131 -10.05 -6.30 13.53
N LYS A 132 -11.02 -6.73 14.35
CA LYS A 132 -10.81 -6.95 15.81
C LYS A 132 -9.74 -8.01 16.07
N GLU A 133 -9.76 -9.11 15.33
CA GLU A 133 -8.73 -10.15 15.43
C GLU A 133 -7.33 -9.58 15.13
N LEU A 134 -7.19 -8.79 14.06
CA LEU A 134 -5.93 -8.13 13.71
C LEU A 134 -5.53 -7.05 14.73
N PHE A 135 -6.50 -6.39 15.36
CA PHE A 135 -6.26 -5.38 16.37
C PHE A 135 -5.63 -5.98 17.63
N PHE A 136 -6.16 -7.11 18.11
CA PHE A 136 -5.67 -7.82 19.29
C PHE A 136 -4.52 -8.80 19.04
N GLN A 137 -3.97 -8.84 17.83
CA GLN A 137 -2.91 -9.78 17.48
C GLN A 137 -1.61 -9.55 18.28
N ASP A 138 -1.25 -8.30 18.52
CA ASP A 138 -0.07 -7.91 19.27
C ASP A 138 -0.38 -6.67 20.12
N GLU A 139 0.35 -6.46 21.20
CA GLU A 139 0.27 -5.28 22.04
C GLU A 139 0.71 -4.00 21.31
N PHE A 140 0.17 -2.87 21.72
CA PHE A 140 0.57 -1.56 21.22
C PHE A 140 1.84 -1.08 21.91
N THR A 141 2.86 -0.77 21.15
CA THR A 141 4.18 -0.33 21.67
C THR A 141 4.19 1.14 22.09
N ASN A 142 3.23 1.93 21.60
CA ASN A 142 3.15 3.37 21.87
C ASN A 142 1.73 3.88 21.62
N SER A 143 1.44 5.15 21.98
CA SER A 143 0.17 5.78 21.65
C SER A 143 -0.04 5.88 20.14
N VAL A 144 -1.29 5.73 19.69
CA VAL A 144 -1.67 5.62 18.30
C VAL A 144 -2.10 6.97 17.74
N ARG A 145 -1.44 7.40 16.67
CA ARG A 145 -1.73 8.64 15.95
C ARG A 145 -2.74 8.46 14.81
N LEU A 146 -2.73 7.30 14.14
CA LEU A 146 -3.60 7.02 12.99
C LEU A 146 -4.01 5.55 13.00
N LEU A 147 -5.26 5.33 12.69
CA LEU A 147 -5.79 4.00 12.37
C LEU A 147 -6.39 4.01 10.96
N GLY A 148 -6.27 2.88 10.27
CA GLY A 148 -6.83 2.71 8.95
C GLY A 148 -7.18 1.26 8.65
N ILE A 149 -8.20 1.06 7.82
CA ILE A 149 -8.62 -0.24 7.30
C ILE A 149 -8.60 -0.16 5.78
N SER A 150 -8.07 -1.18 5.12
CA SER A 150 -8.09 -1.26 3.67
C SER A 150 -8.41 -2.65 3.18
N PHE A 151 -9.03 -2.72 2.01
CA PHE A 151 -9.23 -3.93 1.24
C PHE A 151 -8.35 -3.94 0.00
N GLY A 152 -7.70 -5.09 -0.23
CA GLY A 152 -7.04 -5.47 -1.48
C GLY A 152 -7.65 -6.73 -2.04
N ASN A 153 -7.08 -7.26 -3.13
CA ASN A 153 -7.62 -8.40 -3.87
C ASN A 153 -9.11 -8.19 -4.17
N LEU A 154 -9.37 -7.06 -4.86
CA LEU A 154 -10.74 -6.65 -5.17
C LEU A 154 -11.33 -7.52 -6.29
N ASN A 155 -12.66 -7.67 -6.30
CA ASN A 155 -13.41 -8.34 -7.37
C ASN A 155 -13.32 -7.63 -8.73
N THR A 156 -12.70 -6.46 -8.79
CA THR A 156 -12.43 -5.70 -10.03
C THR A 156 -11.09 -6.05 -10.67
N GLU A 157 -10.20 -6.76 -9.96
CA GLU A 157 -8.96 -7.25 -10.53
C GLU A 157 -9.26 -8.36 -11.52
N LYS A 158 -8.80 -8.20 -12.78
CA LYS A 158 -8.79 -9.34 -13.70
C LYS A 158 -7.85 -10.38 -13.11
N THR A 159 -8.36 -11.55 -12.80
CA THR A 159 -7.50 -12.70 -12.44
C THR A 159 -6.50 -12.89 -13.58
N ALA A 160 -5.24 -12.62 -13.30
CA ALA A 160 -4.19 -12.99 -14.24
C ALA A 160 -4.29 -14.50 -14.48
N PRO A 161 -4.10 -14.98 -15.71
CA PRO A 161 -4.08 -16.40 -15.96
C PRO A 161 -3.06 -17.05 -14.99
N ILE A 162 -3.48 -18.11 -14.31
CA ILE A 162 -2.61 -18.85 -13.42
C ILE A 162 -1.58 -19.54 -14.30
N TRP A 163 -0.38 -18.96 -14.36
CA TRP A 163 0.77 -19.62 -15.01
C TRP A 163 1.23 -20.71 -14.05
N VAL A 164 0.91 -21.96 -14.39
CA VAL A 164 1.47 -23.12 -13.70
C VAL A 164 2.87 -23.35 -14.25
N GLN A 165 3.88 -23.20 -13.42
CA GLN A 165 5.24 -23.56 -13.79
C GLN A 165 5.31 -25.11 -13.84
N LEU A 166 5.40 -25.66 -15.03
CA LEU A 166 5.65 -27.08 -15.20
C LEU A 166 7.09 -27.40 -14.74
N LYS A 167 7.21 -28.31 -13.76
CA LYS A 167 8.50 -28.92 -13.45
C LYS A 167 8.75 -30.03 -14.45
N PHE A 168 9.82 -29.95 -15.19
CA PHE A 168 10.34 -31.08 -15.93
C PHE A 168 11.20 -31.91 -14.97
N GLU A 169 10.80 -33.14 -14.71
CA GLU A 169 11.67 -34.15 -14.09
C GLU A 169 12.51 -34.75 -15.21
N PHE A 170 13.84 -34.62 -15.09
CA PHE A 170 14.82 -35.26 -15.98
C PHE A 170 15.37 -36.51 -15.30
#